data_5ee8bd900066c9d41152a02f7fd97de4
#
_entry.id   5ee8bd900066c9d41152a02f7fd97de4
#
_cell.length_a   1.000
_cell.length_b   1.000
_cell.length_c   1.000
_cell.angle_alpha   90.00
_cell.angle_beta   90.00
_cell.angle_gamma   90.00
#
_symmetry.space_group_name_H-M   'P 1'
#
loop_
_entity.id
_entity.type
_entity.pdbx_description
1 polymer ?
#
loop_
_entity_poly.entity_id
_entity_poly.type
_entity_poly.pdbx_seq_one_letter_code
_entity_poly.pdbx_strand_id
1 'polypeptide(L)'
;MKLKLLACKVFEREIVFCSIAGRNNVDIEFIDLGEHAHPALLRKKLQGRIDAIATTLPQYDAVLLAYGLCGRSVDGLTARREPLVIPRSHDCCGILLGDRKKFEEYFRAMPSMPFSSPGYVENGNYYFQGEANGDDELQTLIQQYGEDNGRYIYDAMHPKLDGLLQPIFYIDTPELPFPELREKCRQKAEADGREFRILTGDLRLLSMLLNGIWPNDEFLLVHTGESVSMTGDWDRIFTVDNHCAN
;
A
#
# COMPACT_ATOMS: atom_id res chain seq x y z
N MET A 1 19.84 11.79 -8.54
CA MET A 1 20.06 10.64 -7.66
C MET A 1 19.91 9.36 -8.46
N LYS A 2 20.55 8.29 -8.00
CA LYS A 2 20.34 6.93 -8.49
C LYS A 2 19.52 6.17 -7.46
N LEU A 3 18.32 5.79 -7.80
CA LEU A 3 17.33 5.24 -6.88
C LEU A 3 16.92 3.83 -7.30
N LYS A 4 16.66 2.95 -6.34
CA LYS A 4 15.99 1.67 -6.57
C LYS A 4 14.55 1.77 -6.08
N LEU A 5 13.60 1.42 -6.90
CA LEU A 5 12.18 1.36 -6.53
C LEU A 5 11.71 -0.09 -6.47
N LEU A 6 11.13 -0.47 -5.34
CA LEU A 6 10.31 -1.67 -5.19
C LEU A 6 8.86 -1.22 -5.12
N ALA A 7 8.02 -1.68 -6.04
CA ALA A 7 6.65 -1.20 -6.16
C ALA A 7 5.66 -2.34 -6.36
N CYS A 8 4.46 -2.16 -5.80
CA CYS A 8 3.33 -3.00 -6.16
C CYS A 8 2.98 -2.78 -7.64
N LYS A 9 2.75 -3.86 -8.37
CA LYS A 9 2.40 -3.83 -9.79
C LYS A 9 1.12 -3.04 -10.09
N VAL A 10 0.27 -2.84 -9.10
CA VAL A 10 -0.92 -1.99 -9.22
C VAL A 10 -0.61 -0.56 -9.65
N PHE A 11 0.62 -0.07 -9.38
CA PHE A 11 1.07 1.28 -9.73
C PHE A 11 1.89 1.34 -11.01
N GLU A 12 1.95 0.27 -11.80
CA GLU A 12 2.87 0.20 -12.95
C GLU A 12 2.70 1.38 -13.89
N ARG A 13 1.46 1.74 -14.23
CA ARG A 13 1.16 2.85 -15.16
C ARG A 13 1.51 4.21 -14.58
N GLU A 14 1.12 4.45 -13.35
CA GLU A 14 1.38 5.69 -12.62
C GLU A 14 2.88 5.92 -12.42
N ILE A 15 3.61 4.87 -12.04
CA ILE A 15 5.07 4.93 -11.84
C ILE A 15 5.79 5.16 -13.16
N VAL A 16 5.43 4.43 -14.23
CA VAL A 16 6.02 4.64 -15.56
C VAL A 16 5.77 6.07 -16.03
N PHE A 17 4.55 6.57 -15.90
CA PHE A 17 4.22 7.94 -16.28
C PHE A 17 5.05 8.98 -15.48
N CYS A 18 5.11 8.85 -14.16
CA CYS A 18 5.88 9.76 -13.30
C CYS A 18 7.39 9.66 -13.58
N SER A 19 7.91 8.48 -13.96
CA SER A 19 9.33 8.28 -14.23
C SER A 19 9.81 8.99 -15.50
N ILE A 20 8.94 9.13 -16.52
CA ILE A 20 9.28 9.82 -17.78
C ILE A 20 9.56 11.31 -17.54
N ALA A 21 8.81 11.93 -16.63
CA ALA A 21 8.97 13.34 -16.26
C ALA A 21 10.02 13.55 -15.16
N GLY A 22 10.53 12.47 -14.58
CA GLY A 22 11.46 12.49 -13.46
C GLY A 22 12.89 12.92 -13.84
N ARG A 23 13.62 13.50 -12.86
CA ARG A 23 15.02 13.93 -13.03
C ARG A 23 16.02 12.90 -12.49
N ASN A 24 15.54 11.88 -11.81
CA ASN A 24 16.38 10.85 -11.18
C ASN A 24 16.48 9.60 -12.06
N ASN A 25 17.59 8.88 -11.91
CA ASN A 25 17.74 7.55 -12.51
C ASN A 25 17.13 6.53 -11.55
N VAL A 26 15.94 6.02 -11.87
CA VAL A 26 15.20 5.07 -11.04
C VAL A 26 15.22 3.68 -11.69
N ASP A 27 15.82 2.73 -11.00
CA ASP A 27 15.77 1.30 -11.36
C ASP A 27 14.52 0.69 -10.70
N ILE A 28 13.53 0.32 -11.52
CA ILE A 28 12.18 -0.07 -11.07
C ILE A 28 12.06 -1.59 -11.06
N GLU A 29 11.52 -2.13 -9.98
CA GLU A 29 11.13 -3.52 -9.84
C GLU A 29 9.69 -3.62 -9.35
N PHE A 30 8.81 -4.25 -10.14
CA PHE A 30 7.43 -4.50 -9.76
C PHE A 30 7.27 -5.86 -9.08
N ILE A 31 6.45 -5.89 -8.04
CA ILE A 31 6.07 -7.10 -7.31
C ILE A 31 4.59 -7.34 -7.54
N ASP A 32 4.24 -8.59 -7.86
CA ASP A 32 2.89 -8.96 -8.24
C ASP A 32 1.86 -8.76 -7.11
N LEU A 33 0.63 -8.43 -7.50
CA LEU A 33 -0.46 -8.10 -6.58
C LEU A 33 -0.87 -9.26 -5.67
N GLY A 34 -0.73 -10.50 -6.12
CA GLY A 34 -1.09 -11.71 -5.36
C GLY A 34 -0.40 -11.85 -4.00
N GLU A 35 0.74 -11.20 -3.82
CA GLU A 35 1.48 -11.19 -2.55
C GLU A 35 0.76 -10.40 -1.43
N HIS A 36 -0.17 -9.52 -1.79
CA HIS A 36 -0.95 -8.74 -0.80
C HIS A 36 -1.90 -9.58 0.04
N ALA A 37 -2.31 -10.74 -0.45
CA ALA A 37 -3.15 -11.67 0.31
C ALA A 37 -2.42 -12.23 1.56
N HIS A 38 -1.08 -12.13 1.59
CA HIS A 38 -0.24 -12.70 2.65
C HIS A 38 0.81 -11.68 3.12
N PRO A 39 0.47 -10.70 3.98
CA PRO A 39 1.37 -9.62 4.39
C PRO A 39 2.72 -10.08 4.92
N ALA A 40 2.77 -11.20 5.64
CA ALA A 40 4.02 -11.79 6.14
C ALA A 40 4.94 -12.28 5.01
N LEU A 41 4.38 -12.87 3.94
CA LEU A 41 5.13 -13.29 2.76
C LEU A 41 5.62 -12.08 1.96
N LEU A 42 4.77 -11.07 1.78
CA LEU A 42 5.16 -9.82 1.13
C LEU A 42 6.30 -9.14 1.88
N ARG A 43 6.23 -9.04 3.23
CA ARG A 43 7.31 -8.52 4.07
C ARG A 43 8.61 -9.28 3.84
N LYS A 44 8.57 -10.61 3.93
CA LYS A 44 9.75 -11.46 3.70
C LYS A 44 10.35 -11.23 2.33
N LYS A 45 9.52 -11.10 1.29
CA LYS A 45 9.96 -10.84 -0.08
C LYS A 45 10.60 -9.46 -0.21
N LEU A 46 9.95 -8.41 0.32
CA LEU A 46 10.50 -7.06 0.33
C LEU A 46 11.85 -7.01 1.07
N GLN A 47 11.95 -7.60 2.27
CA GLN A 47 13.20 -7.64 3.00
C GLN A 47 14.29 -8.39 2.22
N GLY A 48 13.97 -9.52 1.62
CA GLY A 48 14.92 -10.26 0.77
C GLY A 48 15.44 -9.45 -0.42
N ARG A 49 14.59 -8.57 -1.02
CA ARG A 49 15.02 -7.64 -2.07
C ARG A 49 15.91 -6.54 -1.51
N ILE A 50 15.57 -5.95 -0.38
CA ILE A 50 16.39 -4.95 0.31
C ILE A 50 17.77 -5.54 0.66
N ASP A 51 17.82 -6.74 1.19
CA ASP A 51 19.06 -7.45 1.53
C ASP A 51 19.92 -7.72 0.28
N ALA A 52 19.31 -8.15 -0.83
CA ALA A 52 20.01 -8.38 -2.09
C ALA A 52 20.57 -7.08 -2.68
N ILE A 53 19.81 -5.98 -2.65
CA ILE A 53 20.26 -4.65 -3.12
C ILE A 53 21.51 -4.21 -2.34
N ALA A 54 21.54 -4.39 -1.03
CA ALA A 54 22.65 -3.99 -0.18
C ALA A 54 23.98 -4.74 -0.48
N THR A 55 23.92 -5.91 -1.10
CA THR A 55 25.09 -6.73 -1.42
C THR A 55 25.54 -6.60 -2.89
N THR A 56 24.76 -5.94 -3.73
CA THR A 56 25.03 -5.81 -5.16
C THR A 56 25.54 -4.42 -5.56
N LEU A 57 26.14 -4.34 -6.74
CA LEU A 57 26.47 -3.08 -7.40
C LEU A 57 25.53 -2.89 -8.60
N PRO A 58 25.21 -1.68 -8.93
CA PRO A 58 25.71 -0.40 -8.39
C PRO A 58 25.00 0.02 -7.09
N GLN A 59 25.66 0.84 -6.29
CA GLN A 59 25.02 1.47 -5.12
C GLN A 59 23.93 2.46 -5.54
N TYR A 60 22.89 2.53 -4.71
CA TYR A 60 21.80 3.50 -4.85
C TYR A 60 21.89 4.54 -3.73
N ASP A 61 21.37 5.74 -3.99
CA ASP A 61 21.27 6.79 -2.97
C ASP A 61 20.16 6.48 -1.96
N ALA A 62 19.11 5.75 -2.40
CA ALA A 62 18.02 5.25 -1.56
C ALA A 62 17.27 4.09 -2.23
N VAL A 63 16.61 3.27 -1.41
CA VAL A 63 15.60 2.30 -1.85
C VAL A 63 14.23 2.86 -1.53
N LEU A 64 13.42 3.05 -2.56
CA LEU A 64 12.06 3.56 -2.49
C LEU A 64 11.08 2.38 -2.40
N LEU A 65 10.08 2.48 -1.54
CA LEU A 65 9.01 1.50 -1.44
C LEU A 65 7.69 2.19 -1.83
N ALA A 66 7.11 1.84 -2.98
CA ALA A 66 5.75 2.26 -3.34
C ALA A 66 4.74 1.28 -2.71
N TYR A 67 4.65 1.34 -1.38
CA TYR A 67 3.76 0.58 -0.52
C TYR A 67 3.23 1.44 0.61
N GLY A 68 1.98 1.24 1.01
CA GLY A 68 1.46 1.67 2.29
C GLY A 68 1.71 0.62 3.38
N LEU A 69 0.99 0.72 4.50
CA LEU A 69 1.01 -0.29 5.57
C LEU A 69 0.56 -1.66 5.06
N CYS A 70 -0.48 -1.70 4.19
CA CYS A 70 -0.95 -2.87 3.45
C CYS A 70 -1.00 -4.13 4.32
N GLY A 71 -1.82 -4.12 5.38
CA GLY A 71 -1.93 -5.24 6.31
C GLY A 71 -0.63 -5.52 7.09
N ARG A 72 0.17 -4.50 7.38
CA ARG A 72 1.47 -4.56 8.09
C ARG A 72 2.61 -5.20 7.28
N SER A 73 2.51 -5.21 5.95
CA SER A 73 3.55 -5.82 5.10
C SER A 73 4.89 -5.09 5.14
N VAL A 74 4.92 -3.80 5.51
CA VAL A 74 6.15 -3.01 5.65
C VAL A 74 6.65 -2.89 7.10
N ASP A 75 5.84 -3.28 8.08
CA ASP A 75 6.18 -3.27 9.50
C ASP A 75 7.33 -4.24 9.79
N GLY A 76 8.43 -3.76 10.41
CA GLY A 76 9.64 -4.55 10.67
C GLY A 76 10.64 -4.62 9.51
N LEU A 77 10.40 -3.95 8.37
CA LEU A 77 11.42 -3.84 7.32
C LEU A 77 12.61 -3.03 7.84
N THR A 78 13.80 -3.55 7.64
CA THR A 78 15.06 -2.96 8.11
C THR A 78 15.87 -2.42 6.95
N ALA A 79 16.29 -1.16 7.05
CA ALA A 79 17.22 -0.56 6.11
C ALA A 79 18.60 -1.19 6.23
N ARG A 80 19.22 -1.52 5.11
CA ARG A 80 20.57 -2.08 5.05
C ARG A 80 21.57 -1.00 4.72
N ARG A 81 22.30 -1.14 3.65
CA ARG A 81 23.29 -0.15 3.21
C ARG A 81 22.63 1.16 2.77
N GLU A 82 21.57 1.07 2.00
CA GLU A 82 20.81 2.22 1.53
C GLU A 82 19.65 2.55 2.49
N PRO A 83 19.34 3.84 2.70
CA PRO A 83 18.13 4.23 3.43
C PRO A 83 16.88 3.82 2.67
N LEU A 84 15.79 3.50 3.41
CA LEU A 84 14.48 3.25 2.82
C LEU A 84 13.63 4.51 2.87
N VAL A 85 12.83 4.72 1.83
CA VAL A 85 11.83 5.80 1.78
C VAL A 85 10.46 5.21 1.49
N ILE A 86 9.48 5.49 2.37
CA ILE A 86 8.16 4.88 2.34
C ILE A 86 7.10 5.98 2.46
N PRO A 87 6.09 6.07 1.57
CA PRO A 87 4.97 6.99 1.75
C PRO A 87 4.20 6.66 3.04
N ARG A 88 3.84 7.69 3.81
CA ARG A 88 2.96 7.53 4.99
C ARG A 88 1.52 7.33 4.53
N SER A 89 1.19 6.10 4.18
CA SER A 89 -0.12 5.70 3.70
C SER A 89 -0.58 4.41 4.36
N HIS A 90 -1.87 4.28 4.64
CA HIS A 90 -2.45 3.05 5.18
C HIS A 90 -2.39 1.90 4.18
N ASP A 91 -2.61 2.21 2.90
CA ASP A 91 -2.63 1.23 1.83
C ASP A 91 -2.37 1.86 0.44
N CYS A 92 -2.52 1.06 -0.60
CA CYS A 92 -2.39 1.51 -1.98
C CYS A 92 -3.43 2.56 -2.37
N CYS A 93 -4.63 2.54 -1.78
CA CYS A 93 -5.68 3.53 -2.02
C CYS A 93 -5.21 4.94 -1.66
N GLY A 94 -4.61 5.11 -0.47
CA GLY A 94 -4.08 6.40 -0.03
C GLY A 94 -2.97 6.93 -0.94
N ILE A 95 -2.15 6.03 -1.50
CA ILE A 95 -1.11 6.40 -2.48
C ILE A 95 -1.75 6.86 -3.80
N LEU A 96 -2.77 6.15 -4.30
CA LEU A 96 -3.50 6.50 -5.51
C LEU A 96 -4.28 7.82 -5.38
N LEU A 97 -4.84 8.09 -4.20
CA LEU A 97 -5.51 9.35 -3.91
C LEU A 97 -4.53 10.53 -3.80
N GLY A 98 -3.25 10.25 -3.59
CA GLY A 98 -2.17 11.24 -3.55
C GLY A 98 -2.22 12.19 -2.36
N ASP A 99 -3.19 12.03 -1.46
CA ASP A 99 -3.40 12.91 -0.31
C ASP A 99 -4.03 12.12 0.86
N ARG A 100 -3.37 12.19 2.02
CA ARG A 100 -3.85 11.57 3.26
C ARG A 100 -5.20 12.10 3.71
N LYS A 101 -5.47 13.41 3.54
CA LYS A 101 -6.75 14.01 3.91
C LYS A 101 -7.90 13.47 3.07
N LYS A 102 -7.68 13.28 1.77
CA LYS A 102 -8.67 12.62 0.91
C LYS A 102 -8.94 11.18 1.37
N PHE A 103 -7.89 10.44 1.73
CA PHE A 103 -8.05 9.09 2.27
C PHE A 103 -8.88 9.12 3.57
N GLU A 104 -8.60 10.03 4.48
CA GLU A 104 -9.38 10.17 5.72
C GLU A 104 -10.85 10.48 5.47
N GLU A 105 -11.14 11.41 4.57
CA GLU A 105 -12.50 11.82 4.24
C GLU A 105 -13.38 10.63 3.83
N TYR A 106 -12.84 9.72 3.02
CA TYR A 106 -13.62 8.61 2.46
C TYR A 106 -13.50 7.31 3.26
N PHE A 107 -12.37 7.05 3.91
CA PHE A 107 -12.03 5.74 4.46
C PHE A 107 -11.82 5.70 5.97
N ARG A 108 -11.74 6.85 6.68
CA ARG A 108 -11.52 6.85 8.14
C ARG A 108 -12.59 6.09 8.90
N ALA A 109 -13.85 6.25 8.51
CA ALA A 109 -14.98 5.56 9.16
C ALA A 109 -15.04 4.07 8.81
N MET A 110 -14.54 3.67 7.64
CA MET A 110 -14.52 2.31 7.14
C MET A 110 -13.26 2.05 6.31
N PRO A 111 -12.12 1.76 6.97
CA PRO A 111 -10.84 1.54 6.29
C PRO A 111 -10.82 0.38 5.31
N SER A 112 -11.70 -0.62 5.51
CA SER A 112 -11.83 -1.80 4.66
C SER A 112 -12.78 -1.61 3.47
N MET A 113 -13.18 -0.37 3.16
CA MET A 113 -14.08 -0.10 2.03
C MET A 113 -13.45 -0.54 0.70
N PRO A 114 -14.19 -1.30 -0.14
CA PRO A 114 -13.66 -1.77 -1.41
C PRO A 114 -13.29 -0.62 -2.34
N PHE A 115 -12.11 -0.71 -2.94
CA PHE A 115 -11.65 0.25 -3.94
C PHE A 115 -10.99 -0.43 -5.13
N SER A 116 -10.86 0.29 -6.22
CA SER A 116 -10.26 -0.15 -7.47
C SER A 116 -9.48 0.97 -8.15
N SER A 117 -8.68 0.59 -9.13
CA SER A 117 -7.99 1.48 -10.06
C SER A 117 -7.73 0.75 -11.37
N PRO A 118 -7.24 1.42 -12.43
CA PRO A 118 -6.81 0.74 -13.64
C PRO A 118 -5.88 -0.43 -13.39
N GLY A 119 -4.89 -0.27 -12.51
CA GLY A 119 -3.91 -1.32 -12.18
C GLY A 119 -4.53 -2.55 -11.51
N TYR A 120 -5.58 -2.39 -10.69
CA TYR A 120 -6.31 -3.53 -10.12
C TYR A 120 -7.06 -4.32 -11.21
N VAL A 121 -7.79 -3.62 -12.08
CA VAL A 121 -8.57 -4.25 -13.16
C VAL A 121 -7.66 -5.01 -14.13
N GLU A 122 -6.51 -4.46 -14.49
CA GLU A 122 -5.54 -5.10 -15.38
C GLU A 122 -4.91 -6.36 -14.80
N ASN A 123 -4.70 -6.39 -13.49
CA ASN A 123 -4.15 -7.56 -12.80
C ASN A 123 -5.23 -8.58 -12.39
N GLY A 124 -6.44 -8.49 -12.95
CA GLY A 124 -7.52 -9.45 -12.74
C GLY A 124 -8.27 -9.31 -11.41
N ASN A 125 -7.91 -8.34 -10.59
CA ASN A 125 -8.58 -8.00 -9.35
C ASN A 125 -9.44 -6.75 -9.58
N TYR A 126 -10.73 -6.93 -9.84
CA TYR A 126 -11.61 -5.81 -10.16
C TYR A 126 -11.72 -4.78 -9.04
N TYR A 127 -11.60 -5.21 -7.79
CA TYR A 127 -11.51 -4.32 -6.63
C TYR A 127 -10.89 -5.03 -5.43
N PHE A 128 -10.17 -4.28 -4.62
CA PHE A 128 -9.64 -4.76 -3.36
C PHE A 128 -10.78 -4.88 -2.36
N GLN A 129 -10.96 -6.09 -1.83
CA GLN A 129 -11.82 -6.35 -0.68
C GLN A 129 -10.88 -6.67 0.49
N GLY A 130 -11.02 -5.96 1.59
CA GLY A 130 -10.14 -6.09 2.75
C GLY A 130 -10.14 -7.46 3.46
N GLU A 131 -10.79 -8.46 2.87
CA GLU A 131 -11.06 -9.76 3.48
C GLU A 131 -9.99 -10.85 3.25
N ALA A 132 -8.88 -10.53 2.58
CA ALA A 132 -7.94 -11.57 2.15
C ALA A 132 -7.25 -12.37 3.28
N ASN A 133 -7.38 -11.96 4.55
CA ASN A 133 -6.73 -12.61 5.70
C ASN A 133 -7.68 -12.93 6.87
N GLY A 134 -8.99 -12.92 6.64
CA GLY A 134 -9.97 -13.12 7.72
C GLY A 134 -9.73 -14.38 8.54
N ASP A 135 -9.42 -15.50 7.90
CA ASP A 135 -9.19 -16.76 8.62
C ASP A 135 -7.87 -16.79 9.39
N ASP A 136 -6.77 -16.27 8.83
CA ASP A 136 -5.47 -16.24 9.50
C ASP A 136 -5.46 -15.22 10.64
N GLU A 137 -6.09 -14.06 10.47
CA GLU A 137 -6.21 -13.03 11.50
C GLU A 137 -7.11 -13.52 12.64
N LEU A 138 -8.26 -14.13 12.32
CA LEU A 138 -9.15 -14.74 13.29
C LEU A 138 -8.43 -15.83 14.10
N GLN A 139 -7.69 -16.73 13.44
CA GLN A 139 -6.93 -17.76 14.13
C GLN A 139 -5.84 -17.18 15.04
N THR A 140 -5.17 -16.12 14.61
CA THR A 140 -4.18 -15.42 15.42
C THR A 140 -4.82 -14.80 16.67
N LEU A 141 -5.96 -14.14 16.52
CA LEU A 141 -6.70 -13.56 17.64
C LEU A 141 -7.23 -14.64 18.59
N ILE A 142 -7.72 -15.77 18.06
CA ILE A 142 -8.16 -16.92 18.86
C ILE A 142 -6.99 -17.51 19.66
N GLN A 143 -5.81 -17.67 19.04
CA GLN A 143 -4.62 -18.15 19.73
C GLN A 143 -4.15 -17.21 20.84
N GLN A 144 -4.28 -15.90 20.64
CA GLN A 144 -3.80 -14.89 21.59
C GLN A 144 -4.79 -14.62 22.73
N TYR A 145 -6.09 -14.64 22.47
CA TYR A 145 -7.13 -14.20 23.42
C TYR A 145 -8.16 -15.26 23.78
N GLY A 146 -8.06 -16.47 23.23
CA GLY A 146 -9.05 -17.53 23.35
C GLY A 146 -10.19 -17.38 22.33
N GLU A 147 -10.98 -18.45 22.14
CA GLU A 147 -11.95 -18.51 21.04
C GLU A 147 -13.01 -17.40 21.14
N ASP A 148 -13.63 -17.22 22.29
CA ASP A 148 -14.71 -16.23 22.45
C ASP A 148 -14.21 -14.79 22.29
N ASN A 149 -13.11 -14.44 22.97
CA ASN A 149 -12.54 -13.10 22.89
C ASN A 149 -11.92 -12.82 21.51
N GLY A 150 -11.24 -13.80 20.92
CA GLY A 150 -10.65 -13.67 19.59
C GLY A 150 -11.72 -13.40 18.53
N ARG A 151 -12.85 -14.12 18.59
CA ARG A 151 -14.01 -13.88 17.70
C ARG A 151 -14.63 -12.51 17.94
N TYR A 152 -14.83 -12.14 19.21
CA TYR A 152 -15.37 -10.82 19.55
C TYR A 152 -14.52 -9.68 19.02
N ILE A 153 -13.19 -9.75 19.22
CA ILE A 153 -12.25 -8.74 18.70
C ILE A 153 -12.29 -8.71 17.18
N TYR A 154 -12.30 -9.89 16.55
CA TYR A 154 -12.39 -10.00 15.09
C TYR A 154 -13.69 -9.36 14.53
N ASP A 155 -14.84 -9.70 15.10
CA ASP A 155 -16.14 -9.14 14.66
C ASP A 155 -16.22 -7.61 14.92
N ALA A 156 -15.58 -7.11 15.99
CA ALA A 156 -15.51 -5.68 16.26
C ALA A 156 -14.59 -4.94 15.28
N MET A 157 -13.52 -5.59 14.81
CA MET A 157 -12.61 -5.06 13.80
C MET A 157 -13.19 -5.17 12.38
N HIS A 158 -14.08 -6.16 12.15
CA HIS A 158 -14.73 -6.44 10.86
C HIS A 158 -16.26 -6.36 11.01
N PRO A 159 -16.83 -5.18 11.27
CA PRO A 159 -18.27 -5.06 11.47
C PRO A 159 -19.02 -5.55 10.23
N LYS A 160 -19.86 -6.57 10.41
CA LYS A 160 -20.78 -7.03 9.38
C LYS A 160 -21.81 -5.90 9.18
N LEU A 161 -21.65 -5.15 8.11
CA LEU A 161 -22.61 -4.13 7.73
C LEU A 161 -23.89 -4.85 7.29
N ASP A 162 -24.93 -4.74 8.11
CA ASP A 162 -26.22 -5.43 7.94
C ASP A 162 -26.76 -5.31 6.51
N GLY A 163 -26.51 -6.31 5.67
CA GLY A 163 -27.17 -6.56 4.39
C GLY A 163 -26.94 -5.52 3.27
N LEU A 164 -26.25 -4.40 3.54
CA LEU A 164 -25.92 -3.41 2.52
C LEU A 164 -24.52 -3.69 1.97
N LEU A 165 -24.47 -4.06 0.70
CA LEU A 165 -23.20 -4.18 -0.02
C LEU A 165 -22.51 -2.82 -0.08
N GLN A 166 -21.27 -2.74 0.39
CA GLN A 166 -20.47 -1.51 0.33
C GLN A 166 -20.27 -1.05 -1.11
N PRO A 167 -20.29 0.26 -1.39
CA PRO A 167 -19.98 0.79 -2.70
C PRO A 167 -18.54 0.46 -3.09
N ILE A 168 -18.27 0.36 -4.38
CA ILE A 168 -16.92 0.28 -4.93
C ILE A 168 -16.46 1.69 -5.27
N PHE A 169 -15.32 2.11 -4.68
CA PHE A 169 -14.66 3.36 -5.04
C PHE A 169 -13.61 3.11 -6.13
N TYR A 170 -13.85 3.61 -7.32
CA TYR A 170 -12.88 3.56 -8.41
C TYR A 170 -12.05 4.84 -8.43
N ILE A 171 -10.74 4.71 -8.29
CA ILE A 171 -9.81 5.84 -8.31
C ILE A 171 -9.37 6.06 -9.74
N ASP A 172 -9.82 7.17 -10.31
CA ASP A 172 -9.55 7.59 -11.69
C ASP A 172 -8.54 8.74 -11.67
N THR A 173 -7.41 8.55 -12.33
CA THR A 173 -6.34 9.54 -12.37
C THR A 173 -6.49 10.37 -13.66
N PRO A 174 -6.78 11.69 -13.58
CA PRO A 174 -7.08 12.51 -14.76
C PRO A 174 -5.97 12.53 -15.80
N GLU A 175 -4.70 12.45 -15.38
CA GLU A 175 -3.54 12.45 -16.26
C GLU A 175 -3.36 11.12 -17.00
N LEU A 176 -4.02 10.06 -16.54
CA LEU A 176 -3.93 8.70 -17.06
C LEU A 176 -5.33 8.09 -17.23
N PRO A 177 -6.15 8.60 -18.17
CA PRO A 177 -7.52 8.13 -18.33
C PRO A 177 -7.56 6.75 -19.00
N PHE A 178 -8.23 5.78 -18.36
CA PHE A 178 -8.50 4.44 -18.91
C PHE A 178 -10.01 4.13 -18.83
N PRO A 179 -10.82 4.77 -19.68
CA PRO A 179 -12.27 4.66 -19.62
C PRO A 179 -12.77 3.22 -19.81
N GLU A 180 -12.06 2.40 -20.59
CA GLU A 180 -12.39 0.99 -20.80
C GLU A 180 -12.20 0.13 -19.53
N LEU A 181 -11.17 0.41 -18.73
CA LEU A 181 -10.93 -0.30 -17.46
C LEU A 181 -11.92 0.14 -16.39
N ARG A 182 -12.21 1.44 -16.34
CA ARG A 182 -13.25 1.99 -15.47
C ARG A 182 -14.62 1.36 -15.79
N GLU A 183 -14.97 1.26 -17.07
CA GLU A 183 -16.22 0.65 -17.49
C GLU A 183 -16.30 -0.85 -17.14
N LYS A 184 -15.21 -1.60 -17.31
CA LYS A 184 -15.14 -3.01 -16.86
C LYS A 184 -15.38 -3.15 -15.36
N CYS A 185 -14.76 -2.27 -14.56
CA CYS A 185 -14.95 -2.28 -13.11
C CYS A 185 -16.40 -1.93 -12.73
N ARG A 186 -17.01 -0.94 -13.40
CA ARG A 186 -18.41 -0.56 -13.20
C ARG A 186 -19.36 -1.74 -13.48
N GLN A 187 -19.18 -2.40 -14.62
CA GLN A 187 -20.00 -3.58 -14.99
C GLN A 187 -19.88 -4.72 -13.98
N LYS A 188 -18.65 -4.94 -13.48
CA LYS A 188 -18.44 -5.95 -12.42
C LYS A 188 -19.14 -5.55 -11.11
N ALA A 189 -19.04 -4.30 -10.68
CA ALA A 189 -19.70 -3.80 -9.48
C ALA A 189 -21.22 -3.94 -9.60
N GLU A 190 -21.80 -3.57 -10.75
CA GLU A 190 -23.23 -3.72 -11.02
C GLU A 190 -23.69 -5.20 -11.01
N ALA A 191 -22.89 -6.11 -11.61
CA ALA A 191 -23.16 -7.53 -11.59
C ALA A 191 -23.13 -8.11 -10.17
N ASP A 192 -22.31 -7.54 -9.28
CA ASP A 192 -22.24 -7.91 -7.87
C ASP A 192 -23.27 -7.16 -6.99
N GLY A 193 -24.15 -6.36 -7.61
CA GLY A 193 -25.19 -5.60 -6.90
C GLY A 193 -24.63 -4.42 -6.07
N ARG A 194 -23.43 -3.95 -6.38
CA ARG A 194 -22.75 -2.86 -5.64
C ARG A 194 -22.89 -1.53 -6.35
N GLU A 195 -23.03 -0.47 -5.57
CA GLU A 195 -22.92 0.91 -6.09
C GLU A 195 -21.49 1.18 -6.55
N PHE A 196 -21.34 1.87 -7.67
CA PHE A 196 -20.05 2.28 -8.22
C PHE A 196 -19.87 3.78 -8.07
N ARG A 197 -18.79 4.21 -7.43
CA ARG A 197 -18.44 5.61 -7.21
C ARG A 197 -17.05 5.90 -7.73
N ILE A 198 -16.85 7.10 -8.28
CA ILE A 198 -15.55 7.53 -8.81
C ILE A 198 -14.92 8.53 -7.83
N LEU A 199 -13.65 8.30 -7.50
CA LEU A 199 -12.80 9.25 -6.79
C LEU A 199 -11.69 9.74 -7.72
N THR A 200 -11.33 11.01 -7.58
CA THR A 200 -10.22 11.58 -8.34
C THR A 200 -8.90 11.25 -7.67
N GLY A 201 -8.07 10.46 -8.35
CA GLY A 201 -6.69 10.16 -7.98
C GLY A 201 -5.75 11.34 -8.23
N ASP A 202 -4.54 11.23 -7.70
CA ASP A 202 -3.49 12.25 -7.82
C ASP A 202 -2.11 11.57 -7.80
N LEU A 203 -1.30 11.85 -8.80
CA LEU A 203 0.05 11.31 -8.94
C LEU A 203 1.07 11.94 -8.01
N ARG A 204 0.69 12.92 -7.19
CA ARG A 204 1.57 13.74 -6.37
C ARG A 204 2.51 12.92 -5.50
N LEU A 205 2.01 11.97 -4.71
CA LEU A 205 2.85 11.15 -3.81
C LEU A 205 3.85 10.29 -4.58
N LEU A 206 3.44 9.65 -5.67
CA LEU A 206 4.34 8.85 -6.50
C LEU A 206 5.37 9.73 -7.21
N SER A 207 4.96 10.90 -7.72
CA SER A 207 5.87 11.87 -8.32
C SER A 207 6.89 12.37 -7.31
N MET A 208 6.48 12.73 -6.09
CA MET A 208 7.39 13.15 -5.01
C MET A 208 8.37 12.04 -4.64
N LEU A 209 7.89 10.81 -4.48
CA LEU A 209 8.72 9.64 -4.17
C LEU A 209 9.85 9.48 -5.19
N LEU A 210 9.54 9.51 -6.49
CA LEU A 210 10.49 9.29 -7.57
C LEU A 210 11.44 10.48 -7.78
N ASN A 211 11.00 11.70 -7.43
CA ASN A 211 11.81 12.92 -7.61
C ASN A 211 12.69 13.29 -6.40
N GLY A 212 12.68 12.48 -5.34
CA GLY A 212 13.53 12.75 -4.17
C GLY A 212 13.00 13.85 -3.26
N ILE A 213 11.70 14.11 -3.30
CA ILE A 213 11.02 15.10 -2.47
C ILE A 213 10.29 14.37 -1.34
N TRP A 214 10.94 14.23 -0.19
CA TRP A 214 10.45 13.38 0.91
C TRP A 214 10.28 14.15 2.22
N PRO A 215 9.29 15.06 2.32
CA PRO A 215 8.98 15.72 3.58
C PRO A 215 8.49 14.70 4.62
N ASN A 216 8.88 14.89 5.89
CA ASN A 216 8.68 13.92 6.98
C ASN A 216 7.21 13.67 7.34
N ASP A 217 6.32 14.59 7.01
CA ASP A 217 4.88 14.44 7.20
C ASP A 217 4.22 13.54 6.15
N GLU A 218 4.86 13.37 4.98
CA GLU A 218 4.38 12.54 3.87
C GLU A 218 5.14 11.22 3.69
N PHE A 219 6.42 11.20 4.11
CA PHE A 219 7.29 10.04 3.94
C PHE A 219 8.01 9.69 5.24
N LEU A 220 8.22 8.38 5.44
CA LEU A 220 9.15 7.87 6.44
C LEU A 220 10.50 7.64 5.75
N LEU A 221 11.55 8.24 6.32
CA LEU A 221 12.94 7.92 5.99
C LEU A 221 13.50 7.00 7.07
N VAL A 222 13.97 5.83 6.68
CA VAL A 222 14.55 4.81 7.56
C VAL A 222 16.03 4.72 7.25
N HIS A 223 16.87 5.11 8.19
CA HIS A 223 18.33 5.09 7.99
C HIS A 223 18.90 3.68 8.19
N THR A 224 20.13 3.50 7.73
CA THR A 224 20.87 2.23 7.86
C THR A 224 20.83 1.70 9.29
N GLY A 225 20.36 0.46 9.44
CA GLY A 225 20.24 -0.22 10.74
C GLY A 225 18.94 0.06 11.50
N GLU A 226 18.14 1.03 11.06
CA GLU A 226 16.81 1.27 11.61
C GLU A 226 15.77 0.36 10.95
N SER A 227 14.65 0.14 11.65
CA SER A 227 13.51 -0.64 11.15
C SER A 227 12.23 0.18 11.16
N VAL A 228 11.35 -0.14 10.21
CA VAL A 228 9.98 0.41 10.20
C VAL A 228 9.20 -0.16 11.36
N SER A 229 8.51 0.69 12.10
CA SER A 229 7.58 0.29 13.15
C SER A 229 6.22 0.94 12.94
N MET A 230 5.17 0.12 13.00
CA MET A 230 3.80 0.62 12.93
C MET A 230 3.45 1.33 14.24
N THR A 231 2.80 2.48 14.12
CA THR A 231 2.21 3.17 15.28
C THR A 231 0.72 2.84 15.39
N GLY A 232 0.14 2.99 16.58
CA GLY A 232 -1.31 2.99 16.74
C GLY A 232 -1.96 4.32 16.34
N ASP A 233 -1.18 5.28 15.87
CA ASP A 233 -1.62 6.62 15.52
C ASP A 233 -2.01 6.67 14.03
N TRP A 234 -3.25 7.02 13.77
CA TRP A 234 -3.81 7.13 12.42
C TRP A 234 -3.03 8.12 11.53
N ASP A 235 -2.58 9.23 12.10
CA ASP A 235 -1.88 10.29 11.36
C ASP A 235 -0.41 9.97 11.13
N ARG A 236 0.21 9.29 12.06
CA ARG A 236 1.63 8.97 12.00
C ARG A 236 1.95 7.70 11.23
N ILE A 237 1.06 6.72 11.26
CA ILE A 237 1.10 5.40 10.62
C ILE A 237 2.38 4.63 10.94
N PHE A 238 3.56 5.21 10.66
CA PHE A 238 4.89 4.62 10.84
C PHE A 238 5.80 5.49 11.69
N THR A 239 6.70 4.83 12.39
CA THR A 239 7.90 5.41 13.02
C THR A 239 9.11 4.54 12.69
N VAL A 240 10.28 4.95 13.15
CA VAL A 240 11.48 4.11 13.12
C VAL A 240 11.76 3.55 14.50
N ASP A 241 12.15 2.27 14.55
CA ASP A 241 12.75 1.66 15.73
C ASP A 241 14.26 1.59 15.54
N ASN A 242 14.98 2.13 16.51
CA ASN A 242 16.42 1.97 16.62
C ASN A 242 16.69 0.64 17.34
N HIS A 243 16.87 -0.45 16.60
CA HIS A 243 17.48 -1.63 17.16
C HIS A 243 18.97 -1.30 17.36
N CYS A 244 19.33 -0.68 18.48
CA CYS A 244 20.69 -0.75 18.94
C CYS A 244 21.04 -2.24 19.06
N ALA A 245 21.88 -2.72 18.17
CA ALA A 245 22.48 -4.03 18.28
C ALA A 245 23.16 -4.09 19.67
N ASN A 246 22.55 -4.84 20.61
CA ASN A 246 23.22 -5.32 21.81
C ASN A 246 24.09 -6.52 21.47
#